data_a36c46083cb4759f542c8087da1f5301
#
_entry.id   a36c46083cb4759f542c8087da1f5301
#
_cell.length_a   1.000
_cell.length_b   1.000
_cell.length_c   1.000
_cell.angle_alpha   90.00
_cell.angle_beta   90.00
_cell.angle_gamma   90.00
#
_symmetry.space_group_name_H-M   'P 1'
#
loop_
_entity.id
_entity.type
_entity.pdbx_description
1 polymer ?
#
loop_
_entity_poly.entity_id
_entity_poly.type
_entity_poly.pdbx_seq_one_letter_code
_entity_poly.pdbx_strand_id
1 'polypeptide(L)'
;MAERLTAREAIGALTADFTESAAPAQDTAGDGPLGWTGYADSRARATARTGEQESVVHGTATVGGHPCVLISFEFGFLGGSLGQRTGDRLEAAYEEAITRGLPLVSLIATGGSRMQEGMIALTQLHRVARASARLRAAGPAQLAVLRDPTTGGGWATLGAGADVILALPGAQIGFAGSRVRPAGADPAAYGAEGQLAAGSVDAVVAPGDLAATVGRWLGLLAHHDTPPSPAPVPAALGARDLPETGWDAVLRARAADRPRAGAYLDDYFDERLPLSGDRCGGTDPGLLCGFGLREGRAVAYVAQCGTATRPAGYRTAARVIRLAGRLGVPVLTLVDTPGAANDAEAERAGAGAAIADAFAAIAAAGVPVTTLVIGEGGSGGALALAAPDRTHVTPDSYFSVIAPELAAAILKRSSDQVRATAGQLRLRPQDLVDLGVARSVAEPRADGQGA
;
A
#
# COMPACT_ATOMS: atom_id res chain seq x y z
N MET A 1 -27.45 9.65 -10.93
CA MET A 1 -26.73 9.41 -9.67
C MET A 1 -27.10 8.00 -9.24
N ALA A 2 -26.12 7.13 -9.07
CA ALA A 2 -26.38 5.82 -8.46
C ALA A 2 -26.96 6.06 -7.05
N GLU A 3 -27.96 5.25 -6.66
CA GLU A 3 -28.56 5.32 -5.35
C GLU A 3 -27.49 5.00 -4.28
N ARG A 4 -27.38 5.86 -3.26
CA ARG A 4 -26.41 5.70 -2.19
C ARG A 4 -26.89 4.62 -1.23
N LEU A 5 -26.12 3.55 -1.08
CA LEU A 5 -26.40 2.53 -0.07
C LEU A 5 -26.40 3.14 1.34
N THR A 6 -27.34 2.76 2.16
CA THR A 6 -27.34 2.97 3.61
C THR A 6 -26.15 2.26 4.26
N ALA A 7 -25.92 2.52 5.56
CA ALA A 7 -24.88 1.81 6.29
C ALA A 7 -25.12 0.30 6.29
N ARG A 8 -26.37 -0.13 6.52
CA ARG A 8 -26.73 -1.55 6.61
C ARG A 8 -26.72 -2.26 5.27
N GLU A 9 -27.15 -1.59 4.20
CA GLU A 9 -27.04 -2.13 2.84
C GLU A 9 -25.59 -2.31 2.43
N ALA A 10 -24.70 -1.36 2.81
CA ALA A 10 -23.28 -1.49 2.55
C ALA A 10 -22.63 -2.63 3.35
N ILE A 11 -23.06 -2.86 4.60
CA ILE A 11 -22.66 -4.03 5.39
C ILE A 11 -23.15 -5.31 4.69
N GLY A 12 -24.43 -5.38 4.32
CA GLY A 12 -25.02 -6.54 3.67
C GLY A 12 -24.43 -6.87 2.31
N ALA A 13 -23.95 -5.86 1.57
CA ALA A 13 -23.20 -6.05 0.32
C ALA A 13 -21.81 -6.67 0.53
N LEU A 14 -21.24 -6.52 1.73
CA LEU A 14 -19.94 -7.06 2.08
C LEU A 14 -20.03 -8.44 2.75
N THR A 15 -21.02 -8.64 3.63
CA THR A 15 -21.18 -9.87 4.40
C THR A 15 -22.60 -10.03 4.93
N ALA A 16 -23.04 -11.28 5.07
CA ALA A 16 -24.28 -11.64 5.82
C ALA A 16 -23.99 -11.90 7.32
N ASP A 17 -22.71 -12.06 7.69
CA ASP A 17 -22.27 -12.34 9.07
C ASP A 17 -21.77 -11.04 9.72
N PHE A 18 -22.70 -10.27 10.28
CA PHE A 18 -22.42 -9.04 11.02
C PHE A 18 -23.17 -9.03 12.35
N THR A 19 -22.44 -8.79 13.43
CA THR A 19 -22.97 -8.60 14.78
C THR A 19 -22.67 -7.18 15.25
N GLU A 20 -23.71 -6.37 15.39
CA GLU A 20 -23.58 -4.98 15.84
C GLU A 20 -23.10 -4.93 17.29
N SER A 21 -22.09 -4.12 17.56
CA SER A 21 -21.59 -3.86 18.91
C SER A 21 -22.44 -2.80 19.60
N ALA A 22 -22.58 -2.95 20.93
CA ALA A 22 -23.32 -1.98 21.74
C ALA A 22 -22.71 -0.58 21.60
N ALA A 23 -23.55 0.39 21.30
CA ALA A 23 -23.12 1.78 21.29
C ALA A 23 -22.77 2.26 22.72
N PRO A 24 -21.70 3.06 22.88
CA PRO A 24 -21.41 3.68 24.17
C PRO A 24 -22.62 4.45 24.70
N ALA A 25 -22.83 4.41 26.03
CA ALA A 25 -23.88 5.18 26.69
C ALA A 25 -23.66 6.69 26.42
N GLN A 26 -24.72 7.38 26.00
CA GLN A 26 -24.61 8.76 25.57
C GLN A 26 -25.78 9.60 26.09
N ASP A 27 -25.48 10.83 26.52
CA ASP A 27 -26.50 11.84 26.77
C ASP A 27 -27.06 12.30 25.42
N THR A 28 -28.37 12.17 25.25
CA THR A 28 -29.10 12.51 24.04
C THR A 28 -29.89 13.81 24.16
N ALA A 29 -29.84 14.49 25.32
CA ALA A 29 -30.71 15.63 25.60
C ALA A 29 -30.32 16.86 24.79
N GLY A 30 -31.33 17.60 24.36
CA GLY A 30 -31.27 18.95 23.82
C GLY A 30 -30.53 19.12 22.48
N ASP A 31 -30.21 20.38 22.21
CA ASP A 31 -29.60 20.86 20.98
C ASP A 31 -28.06 20.69 20.94
N GLY A 32 -27.56 19.66 21.63
CA GLY A 32 -26.14 19.31 21.62
C GLY A 32 -25.23 20.20 22.45
N PRO A 33 -23.90 20.00 22.34
CA PRO A 33 -22.95 20.65 23.26
C PRO A 33 -22.86 22.18 23.12
N LEU A 34 -23.30 22.73 22.00
CA LEU A 34 -23.32 24.19 21.76
C LEU A 34 -24.71 24.79 21.91
N GLY A 35 -25.73 24.00 22.26
CA GLY A 35 -27.12 24.51 22.28
C GLY A 35 -27.57 25.00 20.89
N TRP A 36 -27.17 24.34 19.80
CA TRP A 36 -27.49 24.76 18.43
C TRP A 36 -28.96 24.56 18.14
N THR A 37 -29.72 25.63 18.09
CA THR A 37 -31.19 25.62 17.93
C THR A 37 -31.63 24.74 16.77
N GLY A 38 -32.51 23.77 17.03
CA GLY A 38 -33.07 22.84 16.04
C GLY A 38 -32.16 21.67 15.68
N TYR A 39 -31.05 21.51 16.40
CA TYR A 39 -30.18 20.36 16.17
C TYR A 39 -30.83 19.04 16.67
N ALA A 40 -31.51 19.06 17.81
CA ALA A 40 -32.29 17.93 18.30
C ALA A 40 -33.33 17.46 17.28
N ASP A 41 -34.10 18.40 16.69
CA ASP A 41 -35.07 18.09 15.64
C ASP A 41 -34.40 17.50 14.37
N SER A 42 -33.25 18.02 14.03
CA SER A 42 -32.51 17.54 12.86
C SER A 42 -32.01 16.09 13.05
N ARG A 43 -31.57 15.75 14.26
CA ARG A 43 -31.22 14.39 14.64
C ARG A 43 -32.46 13.47 14.62
N ALA A 44 -33.58 13.90 15.22
CA ALA A 44 -34.82 13.13 15.25
C ALA A 44 -35.33 12.84 13.82
N ARG A 45 -35.30 13.82 12.92
CA ARG A 45 -35.63 13.62 11.50
C ARG A 45 -34.66 12.66 10.81
N ALA A 46 -33.39 12.74 11.10
CA ALA A 46 -32.39 11.83 10.53
C ALA A 46 -32.63 10.38 11.01
N THR A 47 -32.87 10.19 12.31
CA THR A 47 -33.25 8.88 12.88
C THR A 47 -34.52 8.32 12.25
N ALA A 48 -35.58 9.13 12.14
CA ALA A 48 -36.85 8.70 11.53
C ALA A 48 -36.66 8.26 10.05
N ARG A 49 -35.75 8.89 9.33
CA ARG A 49 -35.48 8.58 7.93
C ARG A 49 -34.59 7.37 7.73
N THR A 50 -33.56 7.19 8.57
CA THR A 50 -32.51 6.19 8.38
C THR A 50 -32.67 4.96 9.27
N GLY A 51 -33.43 5.06 10.35
CA GLY A 51 -33.49 4.07 11.42
C GLY A 51 -32.30 4.09 12.36
N GLU A 52 -31.25 4.90 12.03
CA GLU A 52 -30.00 4.93 12.82
C GLU A 52 -30.03 6.03 13.88
N GLN A 53 -29.30 5.79 14.96
CA GLN A 53 -29.18 6.74 16.09
C GLN A 53 -27.98 7.67 15.93
N GLU A 54 -27.06 7.36 15.00
CA GLU A 54 -25.86 8.14 14.71
C GLU A 54 -25.36 7.84 13.27
N SER A 55 -24.39 8.60 12.79
CA SER A 55 -23.83 8.50 11.45
C SER A 55 -22.90 7.29 11.25
N VAL A 56 -22.69 6.45 12.27
CA VAL A 56 -21.83 5.28 12.21
C VAL A 56 -22.49 4.09 12.92
N VAL A 57 -22.45 2.94 12.24
CA VAL A 57 -22.73 1.60 12.78
C VAL A 57 -21.42 0.84 12.83
N HIS A 58 -21.16 0.08 13.89
CA HIS A 58 -19.96 -0.74 14.00
C HIS A 58 -20.26 -2.08 14.70
N GLY A 59 -19.39 -3.04 14.46
CA GLY A 59 -19.52 -4.37 15.06
C GLY A 59 -18.46 -5.32 14.49
N THR A 60 -18.62 -6.61 14.84
CA THR A 60 -17.77 -7.67 14.28
C THR A 60 -18.43 -8.27 13.04
N ALA A 61 -17.60 -8.70 12.10
CA ALA A 61 -18.05 -9.31 10.84
C ALA A 61 -17.06 -10.39 10.38
N THR A 62 -17.52 -11.27 9.50
CA THR A 62 -16.67 -12.20 8.76
C THR A 62 -16.81 -11.91 7.27
N VAL A 63 -15.72 -11.53 6.61
CA VAL A 63 -15.69 -11.23 5.17
C VAL A 63 -14.73 -12.17 4.47
N GLY A 64 -15.23 -12.94 3.51
CA GLY A 64 -14.41 -13.93 2.79
C GLY A 64 -13.78 -14.99 3.72
N GLY A 65 -14.44 -15.33 4.84
CA GLY A 65 -13.94 -16.26 5.84
C GLY A 65 -12.98 -15.64 6.88
N HIS A 66 -12.68 -14.35 6.80
CA HIS A 66 -11.77 -13.66 7.70
C HIS A 66 -12.51 -12.74 8.67
N PRO A 67 -12.32 -12.89 10.00
CA PRO A 67 -12.96 -12.02 10.99
C PRO A 67 -12.33 -10.62 10.97
N CYS A 68 -13.17 -9.60 11.17
CA CYS A 68 -12.75 -8.20 11.27
C CYS A 68 -13.69 -7.41 12.16
N VAL A 69 -13.27 -6.22 12.59
CA VAL A 69 -14.18 -5.19 13.09
C VAL A 69 -14.57 -4.31 11.91
N LEU A 70 -15.86 -4.09 11.74
CA LEU A 70 -16.44 -3.35 10.61
C LEU A 70 -17.09 -2.06 11.09
N ILE A 71 -16.76 -0.96 10.45
CA ILE A 71 -17.38 0.36 10.60
C ILE A 71 -18.12 0.68 9.30
N SER A 72 -19.38 1.11 9.36
CA SER A 72 -20.10 1.63 8.19
C SER A 72 -20.75 2.96 8.48
N PHE A 73 -20.53 3.94 7.59
CA PHE A 73 -21.12 5.25 7.68
C PHE A 73 -22.52 5.31 7.07
N GLU A 74 -23.48 5.93 7.80
CA GLU A 74 -24.81 6.28 7.33
C GLU A 74 -24.81 7.74 6.85
N PHE A 75 -24.69 7.92 5.54
CA PHE A 75 -24.69 9.26 4.97
C PHE A 75 -26.03 9.98 5.13
N GLY A 76 -27.14 9.23 5.16
CA GLY A 76 -28.46 9.75 5.44
C GLY A 76 -28.58 10.40 6.81
N PHE A 77 -27.75 10.00 7.80
CA PHE A 77 -27.71 10.63 9.11
C PHE A 77 -26.79 11.85 9.08
N LEU A 78 -27.37 13.03 8.91
CA LEU A 78 -26.68 14.33 8.91
C LEU A 78 -25.44 14.38 7.99
N GLY A 79 -25.53 13.76 6.80
CA GLY A 79 -24.44 13.73 5.83
C GLY A 79 -23.25 12.84 6.24
N GLY A 80 -23.47 11.83 7.06
CA GLY A 80 -22.38 10.99 7.57
C GLY A 80 -21.36 11.77 8.42
N SER A 81 -21.77 12.90 8.99
CA SER A 81 -20.84 13.84 9.63
C SER A 81 -20.34 13.34 10.99
N LEU A 82 -19.07 13.65 11.30
CA LEU A 82 -18.42 13.31 12.55
C LEU A 82 -18.79 14.30 13.64
N GLY A 83 -19.60 13.88 14.61
CA GLY A 83 -19.87 14.55 15.86
C GLY A 83 -19.25 13.81 17.04
N GLN A 84 -19.46 14.32 18.25
CA GLN A 84 -18.92 13.71 19.49
C GLN A 84 -19.34 12.25 19.61
N ARG A 85 -20.62 11.95 19.44
CA ARG A 85 -21.17 10.59 19.52
C ARG A 85 -20.65 9.66 18.42
N THR A 86 -20.41 10.22 17.21
CA THR A 86 -19.72 9.49 16.15
C THR A 86 -18.32 9.13 16.58
N GLY A 87 -17.58 10.08 17.19
CA GLY A 87 -16.25 9.85 17.72
C GLY A 87 -16.20 8.73 18.79
N ASP A 88 -17.20 8.71 19.68
CA ASP A 88 -17.31 7.66 20.72
C ASP A 88 -17.48 6.27 20.08
N ARG A 89 -18.34 6.14 19.05
CA ARG A 89 -18.55 4.88 18.33
C ARG A 89 -17.30 4.43 17.55
N LEU A 90 -16.61 5.39 16.91
CA LEU A 90 -15.37 5.11 16.20
C LEU A 90 -14.27 4.63 17.18
N GLU A 91 -14.08 5.33 18.30
CA GLU A 91 -13.11 4.94 19.31
C GLU A 91 -13.42 3.54 19.90
N ALA A 92 -14.71 3.23 20.14
CA ALA A 92 -15.15 1.91 20.59
C ALA A 92 -14.82 0.80 19.57
N ALA A 93 -15.03 1.07 18.26
CA ALA A 93 -14.67 0.12 17.20
C ALA A 93 -13.15 -0.14 17.13
N TYR A 94 -12.34 0.90 17.25
CA TYR A 94 -10.88 0.75 17.33
C TYR A 94 -10.45 -0.04 18.55
N GLU A 95 -11.06 0.21 19.71
CA GLU A 95 -10.74 -0.48 20.97
C GLU A 95 -11.15 -1.97 20.87
N GLU A 96 -12.28 -2.28 20.26
CA GLU A 96 -12.70 -3.65 19.97
C GLU A 96 -11.70 -4.36 19.05
N ALA A 97 -11.25 -3.70 17.98
CA ALA A 97 -10.24 -4.24 17.07
C ALA A 97 -8.91 -4.54 17.80
N ILE A 98 -8.45 -3.63 18.67
CA ILE A 98 -7.26 -3.82 19.49
C ILE A 98 -7.43 -5.00 20.45
N THR A 99 -8.53 -5.02 21.20
CA THR A 99 -8.79 -6.04 22.22
C THR A 99 -8.90 -7.45 21.64
N ARG A 100 -9.48 -7.56 20.44
CA ARG A 100 -9.65 -8.84 19.75
C ARG A 100 -8.47 -9.21 18.84
N GLY A 101 -7.51 -8.31 18.61
CA GLY A 101 -6.43 -8.51 17.64
C GLY A 101 -6.93 -8.61 16.19
N LEU A 102 -8.05 -7.97 15.85
CA LEU A 102 -8.68 -8.07 14.54
C LEU A 102 -8.37 -6.85 13.65
N PRO A 103 -8.25 -7.04 12.33
CA PRO A 103 -8.18 -5.93 11.39
C PRO A 103 -9.46 -5.09 11.44
N LEU A 104 -9.31 -3.79 11.12
CA LEU A 104 -10.41 -2.83 11.05
C LEU A 104 -10.75 -2.52 9.61
N VAL A 105 -11.99 -2.72 9.21
CA VAL A 105 -12.53 -2.34 7.89
C VAL A 105 -13.48 -1.17 8.06
N SER A 106 -13.29 -0.08 7.31
CA SER A 106 -14.14 1.12 7.39
C SER A 106 -14.80 1.40 6.03
N LEU A 107 -16.14 1.31 5.96
CA LEU A 107 -16.95 1.69 4.80
C LEU A 107 -17.34 3.17 4.96
N ILE A 108 -16.56 4.07 4.38
CA ILE A 108 -16.62 5.52 4.68
C ILE A 108 -17.53 6.23 3.68
N ALA A 109 -18.54 6.94 4.18
CA ALA A 109 -19.35 7.90 3.42
C ALA A 109 -19.64 9.13 4.31
N THR A 110 -18.91 10.22 4.14
CA THR A 110 -18.96 11.36 5.07
C THR A 110 -18.73 12.69 4.38
N GLY A 111 -19.47 13.71 4.85
CA GLY A 111 -19.26 15.12 4.50
C GLY A 111 -18.23 15.85 5.37
N GLY A 112 -17.64 15.18 6.37
CA GLY A 112 -16.67 15.77 7.30
C GLY A 112 -17.23 16.04 8.70
N SER A 113 -16.71 17.05 9.41
CA SER A 113 -17.10 17.36 10.80
C SER A 113 -18.50 17.96 10.89
N ARG A 114 -19.22 17.63 11.97
CA ARG A 114 -20.60 18.08 12.23
C ARG A 114 -20.63 19.55 12.66
N MET A 115 -21.18 20.41 11.81
CA MET A 115 -21.17 21.86 12.02
C MET A 115 -21.87 22.29 13.31
N GLN A 116 -22.96 21.61 13.70
CA GLN A 116 -23.74 21.93 14.90
C GLN A 116 -23.00 21.68 16.21
N GLU A 117 -21.89 20.96 16.16
CA GLU A 117 -21.05 20.68 17.33
C GLU A 117 -19.71 21.47 17.30
N GLY A 118 -19.47 22.27 16.26
CA GLY A 118 -18.34 23.18 16.13
C GLY A 118 -16.99 22.53 16.38
N MET A 119 -16.18 23.14 17.25
CA MET A 119 -14.83 22.63 17.58
C MET A 119 -14.86 21.26 18.26
N ILE A 120 -15.93 20.91 18.99
CA ILE A 120 -16.07 19.59 19.61
C ILE A 120 -16.12 18.50 18.54
N ALA A 121 -16.86 18.73 17.45
CA ALA A 121 -16.84 17.83 16.29
C ALA A 121 -15.46 17.77 15.63
N LEU A 122 -14.76 18.89 15.52
CA LEU A 122 -13.44 18.91 14.88
C LEU A 122 -12.38 18.13 15.71
N THR A 123 -12.45 18.22 17.05
CA THR A 123 -11.52 17.47 17.92
C THR A 123 -11.68 15.97 17.85
N GLN A 124 -12.79 15.43 17.30
CA GLN A 124 -12.93 14.00 17.05
C GLN A 124 -11.86 13.45 16.11
N LEU A 125 -11.32 14.29 15.21
CA LEU A 125 -10.21 13.90 14.34
C LEU A 125 -8.95 13.50 15.13
N HIS A 126 -8.64 14.19 16.23
CA HIS A 126 -7.55 13.79 17.12
C HIS A 126 -7.82 12.43 17.81
N ARG A 127 -9.07 12.20 18.24
CA ARG A 127 -9.46 10.93 18.86
C ARG A 127 -9.28 9.77 17.87
N VAL A 128 -9.79 9.92 16.65
CA VAL A 128 -9.65 8.92 15.58
C VAL A 128 -8.19 8.68 15.23
N ALA A 129 -7.40 9.74 15.06
CA ALA A 129 -5.98 9.63 14.74
C ALA A 129 -5.21 8.88 15.85
N ARG A 130 -5.49 9.17 17.12
CA ARG A 130 -4.91 8.47 18.27
C ARG A 130 -5.33 7.00 18.31
N ALA A 131 -6.60 6.70 18.08
CA ALA A 131 -7.12 5.32 18.06
C ALA A 131 -6.49 4.52 16.92
N SER A 132 -6.38 5.10 15.71
CA SER A 132 -5.69 4.52 14.56
C SER A 132 -4.21 4.23 14.86
N ALA A 133 -3.51 5.17 15.51
CA ALA A 133 -2.11 4.97 15.92
C ALA A 133 -1.96 3.82 16.93
N ARG A 134 -2.88 3.70 17.91
CA ARG A 134 -2.91 2.61 18.88
C ARG A 134 -3.16 1.25 18.21
N LEU A 135 -4.12 1.16 17.30
CA LEU A 135 -4.40 -0.06 16.55
C LEU A 135 -3.17 -0.48 15.72
N ARG A 136 -2.53 0.50 15.04
CA ARG A 136 -1.30 0.24 14.28
C ARG A 136 -0.16 -0.25 15.19
N ALA A 137 0.00 0.32 16.37
CA ALA A 137 1.00 -0.12 17.35
C ALA A 137 0.69 -1.52 17.93
N ALA A 138 -0.57 -1.92 17.97
CA ALA A 138 -1.00 -3.25 18.38
C ALA A 138 -0.85 -4.32 17.27
N GLY A 139 -0.52 -3.94 16.04
CA GLY A 139 -0.26 -4.85 14.91
C GLY A 139 -1.34 -4.91 13.82
N PRO A 140 -2.64 -5.01 14.12
CA PRO A 140 -3.67 -5.27 13.12
C PRO A 140 -3.75 -4.22 12.01
N ALA A 141 -4.14 -4.67 10.81
CA ALA A 141 -4.28 -3.82 9.62
C ALA A 141 -5.54 -2.97 9.67
N GLN A 142 -5.49 -1.82 8.95
CA GLN A 142 -6.61 -0.92 8.71
C GLN A 142 -6.91 -0.86 7.22
N LEU A 143 -8.12 -1.19 6.82
CA LEU A 143 -8.59 -1.16 5.44
C LEU A 143 -9.75 -0.17 5.32
N ALA A 144 -9.64 0.78 4.39
CA ALA A 144 -10.70 1.74 4.08
C ALA A 144 -11.33 1.45 2.73
N VAL A 145 -12.65 1.48 2.67
CA VAL A 145 -13.44 1.50 1.45
C VAL A 145 -14.13 2.87 1.36
N LEU A 146 -13.73 3.66 0.37
CA LEU A 146 -14.24 5.01 0.16
C LEU A 146 -15.49 4.96 -0.71
N ARG A 147 -16.62 5.36 -0.13
CA ARG A 147 -17.93 5.49 -0.76
C ARG A 147 -18.21 6.95 -1.10
N ASP A 148 -19.21 7.21 -1.91
CA ASP A 148 -19.58 8.58 -2.31
C ASP A 148 -20.51 9.28 -1.28
N PRO A 149 -20.11 10.46 -0.76
CA PRO A 149 -18.78 11.08 -0.79
C PRO A 149 -17.93 10.69 0.41
N THR A 150 -16.62 10.75 0.29
CA THR A 150 -15.67 10.67 1.41
C THR A 150 -14.84 11.93 1.47
N THR A 151 -15.22 12.89 2.31
CA THR A 151 -14.59 14.23 2.33
C THR A 151 -14.25 14.70 3.76
N GLY A 152 -13.44 15.77 3.81
CA GLY A 152 -13.08 16.45 5.05
C GLY A 152 -12.27 15.58 6.00
N GLY A 153 -12.55 15.70 7.29
CA GLY A 153 -11.82 15.01 8.35
C GLY A 153 -11.94 13.49 8.28
N GLY A 154 -13.05 12.93 7.81
CA GLY A 154 -13.19 11.49 7.64
C GLY A 154 -12.23 10.93 6.59
N TRP A 155 -12.04 11.63 5.47
CA TRP A 155 -10.99 11.32 4.51
C TRP A 155 -9.60 11.43 5.15
N ALA A 156 -9.30 12.57 5.77
CA ALA A 156 -7.96 12.85 6.29
C ALA A 156 -7.52 11.96 7.46
N THR A 157 -8.45 11.30 8.16
CA THR A 157 -8.14 10.42 9.29
C THR A 157 -8.40 8.95 8.99
N LEU A 158 -9.66 8.54 8.84
CA LEU A 158 -10.05 7.15 8.59
C LEU A 158 -9.60 6.64 7.22
N GLY A 159 -9.84 7.46 6.17
CA GLY A 159 -9.51 7.08 4.80
C GLY A 159 -8.00 7.07 4.55
N ALA A 160 -7.39 8.26 4.52
CA ALA A 160 -5.96 8.41 4.20
C ALA A 160 -5.02 7.79 5.25
N GLY A 161 -5.51 7.58 6.47
CA GLY A 161 -4.78 6.91 7.54
C GLY A 161 -4.77 5.39 7.44
N ALA A 162 -5.53 4.76 6.53
CA ALA A 162 -5.57 3.32 6.39
C ALA A 162 -4.34 2.74 5.67
N ASP A 163 -4.05 1.48 5.94
CA ASP A 163 -2.94 0.74 5.32
C ASP A 163 -3.24 0.40 3.85
N VAL A 164 -4.49 -0.03 3.59
CA VAL A 164 -5.03 -0.27 2.25
C VAL A 164 -6.26 0.58 2.04
N ILE A 165 -6.33 1.26 0.91
CA ILE A 165 -7.43 2.17 0.57
C ILE A 165 -8.03 1.76 -0.76
N LEU A 166 -9.26 1.28 -0.70
CA LEU A 166 -10.09 0.95 -1.85
C LEU A 166 -11.12 2.06 -2.06
N ALA A 167 -11.47 2.37 -3.29
CA ALA A 167 -12.53 3.32 -3.60
C ALA A 167 -13.58 2.69 -4.51
N LEU A 168 -14.84 3.08 -4.36
CA LEU A 168 -15.86 2.75 -5.34
C LEU A 168 -15.75 3.67 -6.56
N PRO A 169 -16.07 3.19 -7.78
CA PRO A 169 -16.03 3.98 -8.99
C PRO A 169 -16.84 5.28 -8.87
N GLY A 170 -16.26 6.39 -9.31
CA GLY A 170 -16.89 7.70 -9.29
C GLY A 170 -17.11 8.31 -7.91
N ALA A 171 -16.63 7.69 -6.83
CA ALA A 171 -16.74 8.27 -5.48
C ALA A 171 -16.00 9.61 -5.40
N GLN A 172 -16.65 10.60 -4.80
CA GLN A 172 -16.05 11.89 -4.52
C GLN A 172 -15.15 11.78 -3.29
N ILE A 173 -13.86 12.04 -3.48
CA ILE A 173 -12.83 11.88 -2.45
C ILE A 173 -12.00 13.16 -2.40
N GLY A 174 -11.81 13.72 -1.21
CA GLY A 174 -10.95 14.90 -1.05
C GLY A 174 -11.12 15.59 0.28
N PHE A 175 -10.14 16.44 0.64
CA PHE A 175 -10.25 17.21 1.89
C PHE A 175 -11.37 18.26 1.80
N ALA A 176 -11.49 18.96 0.65
CA ALA A 176 -12.56 19.92 0.42
C ALA A 176 -13.82 19.23 -0.14
N GLY A 177 -14.92 19.27 0.61
CA GLY A 177 -16.24 18.90 0.10
C GLY A 177 -16.68 19.80 -1.05
N SER A 178 -17.60 19.33 -1.92
CA SER A 178 -18.02 20.03 -3.15
C SER A 178 -18.48 21.47 -2.95
N ARG A 179 -19.02 21.79 -1.78
CA ARG A 179 -19.56 23.14 -1.46
C ARG A 179 -18.48 24.18 -1.11
N VAL A 180 -17.26 23.75 -0.81
CA VAL A 180 -16.17 24.64 -0.36
C VAL A 180 -14.92 24.54 -1.28
N ARG A 181 -15.02 23.86 -2.41
CA ARG A 181 -13.96 23.81 -3.42
C ARG A 181 -13.80 25.19 -4.06
N PRO A 182 -12.56 25.58 -4.41
CA PRO A 182 -12.33 26.81 -5.18
C PRO A 182 -13.08 26.80 -6.51
N ALA A 183 -13.48 27.95 -6.97
CA ALA A 183 -14.03 28.12 -8.31
C ALA A 183 -12.97 27.70 -9.36
N GLY A 184 -13.35 26.84 -10.31
CA GLY A 184 -12.43 26.33 -11.34
C GLY A 184 -11.54 25.16 -10.88
N ALA A 185 -11.78 24.59 -9.69
CA ALA A 185 -11.09 23.38 -9.27
C ALA A 185 -11.31 22.24 -10.27
N ASP A 186 -10.22 21.53 -10.63
CA ASP A 186 -10.31 20.38 -11.53
C ASP A 186 -11.14 19.25 -10.88
N PRO A 187 -12.31 18.87 -11.44
CA PRO A 187 -13.15 17.83 -10.86
C PRO A 187 -12.46 16.47 -10.79
N ALA A 188 -11.53 16.16 -11.71
CA ALA A 188 -10.83 14.90 -11.75
C ALA A 188 -9.98 14.66 -10.50
N ALA A 189 -9.40 15.72 -9.91
CA ALA A 189 -8.62 15.63 -8.68
C ALA A 189 -9.43 15.15 -7.46
N TYR A 190 -10.75 15.20 -7.52
CA TYR A 190 -11.65 14.83 -6.42
C TYR A 190 -12.44 13.54 -6.69
N GLY A 191 -12.10 12.80 -7.71
CA GLY A 191 -12.70 11.51 -8.04
C GLY A 191 -11.82 10.34 -7.62
N ALA A 192 -12.42 9.17 -7.46
CA ALA A 192 -11.72 7.93 -7.11
C ALA A 192 -10.57 7.62 -8.09
N GLU A 193 -10.82 7.80 -9.38
CA GLU A 193 -9.87 7.54 -10.48
C GLU A 193 -8.69 8.54 -10.43
N GLY A 194 -8.97 9.81 -10.16
CA GLY A 194 -7.93 10.83 -10.00
C GLY A 194 -7.09 10.59 -8.75
N GLN A 195 -7.70 10.17 -7.66
CA GLN A 195 -6.99 9.80 -6.43
C GLN A 195 -6.13 8.53 -6.59
N LEU A 196 -6.57 7.57 -7.42
CA LEU A 196 -5.75 6.42 -7.81
C LEU A 196 -4.55 6.87 -8.63
N ALA A 197 -4.75 7.71 -9.64
CA ALA A 197 -3.67 8.25 -10.47
C ALA A 197 -2.65 9.06 -9.66
N ALA A 198 -3.11 9.76 -8.61
CA ALA A 198 -2.26 10.48 -7.67
C ALA A 198 -1.64 9.60 -6.56
N GLY A 199 -1.86 8.29 -6.58
CA GLY A 199 -1.30 7.38 -5.58
C GLY A 199 -1.84 7.54 -4.16
N SER A 200 -3.03 8.16 -4.02
CA SER A 200 -3.71 8.32 -2.73
C SER A 200 -4.62 7.15 -2.38
N VAL A 201 -5.03 6.37 -3.38
CA VAL A 201 -5.89 5.18 -3.29
C VAL A 201 -5.16 4.01 -3.95
N ASP A 202 -5.32 2.79 -3.41
CA ASP A 202 -4.62 1.61 -3.93
C ASP A 202 -5.36 0.97 -5.11
N ALA A 203 -6.69 0.99 -5.08
CA ALA A 203 -7.51 0.47 -6.18
C ALA A 203 -8.90 1.11 -6.21
N VAL A 204 -9.47 1.18 -7.42
CA VAL A 204 -10.89 1.43 -7.64
C VAL A 204 -11.55 0.08 -7.91
N VAL A 205 -12.54 -0.29 -7.08
CA VAL A 205 -13.14 -1.63 -7.07
C VAL A 205 -14.63 -1.54 -7.39
N ALA A 206 -15.08 -2.31 -8.36
CA ALA A 206 -16.50 -2.37 -8.70
C ALA A 206 -17.33 -2.93 -7.52
N PRO A 207 -18.55 -2.46 -7.29
CA PRO A 207 -19.38 -2.93 -6.17
C PRO A 207 -19.56 -4.46 -6.11
N GLY A 208 -19.69 -5.12 -7.27
CA GLY A 208 -19.82 -6.58 -7.35
C GLY A 208 -18.58 -7.36 -6.91
N ASP A 209 -17.41 -6.76 -6.99
CA ASP A 209 -16.13 -7.40 -6.64
C ASP A 209 -15.66 -7.04 -5.23
N LEU A 210 -16.36 -6.11 -4.56
CA LEU A 210 -15.89 -5.51 -3.31
C LEU A 210 -15.72 -6.54 -2.19
N ALA A 211 -16.72 -7.41 -1.96
CA ALA A 211 -16.68 -8.40 -0.89
C ALA A 211 -15.51 -9.39 -1.09
N ALA A 212 -15.33 -9.88 -2.32
CA ALA A 212 -14.21 -10.77 -2.65
C ALA A 212 -12.87 -10.07 -2.48
N THR A 213 -12.74 -8.79 -2.91
CA THR A 213 -11.49 -8.02 -2.80
C THR A 213 -11.14 -7.73 -1.34
N VAL A 214 -12.11 -7.32 -0.51
CA VAL A 214 -11.90 -7.10 0.92
C VAL A 214 -11.52 -8.41 1.62
N GLY A 215 -12.19 -9.52 1.32
CA GLY A 215 -11.87 -10.84 1.88
C GLY A 215 -10.43 -11.26 1.57
N ARG A 216 -9.99 -11.12 0.32
CA ARG A 216 -8.61 -11.41 -0.09
C ARG A 216 -7.58 -10.52 0.64
N TRP A 217 -7.87 -9.22 0.76
CA TRP A 217 -7.01 -8.32 1.53
C TRP A 217 -6.91 -8.73 3.00
N LEU A 218 -8.03 -9.09 3.64
CA LEU A 218 -8.02 -9.54 5.03
C LEU A 218 -7.16 -10.79 5.23
N GLY A 219 -7.20 -11.74 4.28
CA GLY A 219 -6.33 -12.91 4.29
C GLY A 219 -4.84 -12.57 4.17
N LEU A 220 -4.49 -11.65 3.25
CA LEU A 220 -3.12 -11.22 3.02
C LEU A 220 -2.54 -10.34 4.14
N LEU A 221 -3.39 -9.59 4.84
CA LEU A 221 -3.01 -8.66 5.90
C LEU A 221 -3.19 -9.23 7.31
N ALA A 222 -3.41 -10.54 7.43
CA ALA A 222 -3.47 -11.19 8.74
C ALA A 222 -2.17 -10.93 9.52
N HIS A 223 -2.31 -10.49 10.77
CA HIS A 223 -1.18 -10.25 11.66
C HIS A 223 -0.67 -11.58 12.21
N HIS A 224 0.66 -11.74 12.26
CA HIS A 224 1.31 -12.93 12.79
C HIS A 224 2.29 -12.56 13.91
N ASP A 225 2.07 -13.09 15.10
CA ASP A 225 2.93 -12.84 16.28
C ASP A 225 4.26 -13.60 16.23
N THR A 226 4.35 -14.66 15.40
CA THR A 226 5.57 -15.47 15.26
C THR A 226 6.45 -14.93 14.14
N PRO A 227 7.79 -14.83 14.35
CA PRO A 227 8.70 -14.43 13.29
C PRO A 227 8.53 -15.29 12.03
N PRO A 228 8.30 -14.70 10.85
CA PRO A 228 8.09 -15.46 9.63
C PRO A 228 9.39 -16.08 9.14
N SER A 229 9.28 -17.24 8.49
CA SER A 229 10.39 -17.78 7.68
C SER A 229 10.63 -16.86 6.48
N PRO A 230 11.89 -16.74 5.99
CA PRO A 230 12.17 -15.96 4.79
C PRO A 230 11.31 -16.39 3.59
N ALA A 231 11.00 -15.44 2.72
CA ALA A 231 10.42 -15.74 1.42
C ALA A 231 11.39 -16.63 0.63
N PRO A 232 10.96 -17.75 0.03
CA PRO A 232 11.81 -18.57 -0.83
C PRO A 232 12.42 -17.75 -1.97
N VAL A 233 13.63 -18.09 -2.39
CA VAL A 233 14.26 -17.44 -3.55
C VAL A 233 13.52 -17.89 -4.81
N PRO A 234 13.05 -16.98 -5.68
CA PRO A 234 12.46 -17.37 -6.95
C PRO A 234 13.48 -18.08 -7.84
N ALA A 235 13.05 -19.04 -8.65
CA ALA A 235 13.88 -19.66 -9.66
C ALA A 235 14.28 -18.65 -10.74
N ALA A 236 15.46 -18.82 -11.35
CA ALA A 236 15.84 -18.04 -12.52
C ALA A 236 15.00 -18.48 -13.73
N LEU A 237 14.30 -17.53 -14.35
CA LEU A 237 13.41 -17.79 -15.49
C LEU A 237 14.09 -17.62 -16.86
N GLY A 238 15.27 -16.98 -16.91
CA GLY A 238 16.01 -16.67 -18.12
C GLY A 238 17.13 -17.66 -18.41
N ALA A 239 18.33 -17.13 -18.61
CA ALA A 239 19.52 -17.94 -18.94
C ALA A 239 19.85 -18.96 -17.86
N ARG A 240 20.37 -20.11 -18.29
CA ARG A 240 20.79 -21.20 -17.38
C ARG A 240 22.31 -21.23 -17.13
N ASP A 241 23.08 -20.71 -18.08
CA ASP A 241 24.52 -20.63 -18.04
C ASP A 241 24.99 -19.26 -17.54
N LEU A 242 26.14 -19.23 -16.89
CA LEU A 242 26.74 -18.01 -16.39
C LEU A 242 27.41 -17.19 -17.50
N PRO A 243 27.41 -15.85 -17.42
CA PRO A 243 28.11 -15.01 -18.38
C PRO A 243 29.63 -15.20 -18.28
N GLU A 244 30.31 -15.26 -19.44
CA GLU A 244 31.75 -15.44 -19.50
C GLU A 244 32.51 -14.17 -19.12
N THR A 245 32.03 -13.02 -19.56
CA THR A 245 32.68 -11.71 -19.34
C THR A 245 31.72 -10.75 -18.61
N GLY A 246 32.29 -9.69 -18.00
CA GLY A 246 31.47 -8.64 -17.41
C GLY A 246 30.58 -7.93 -18.43
N TRP A 247 31.05 -7.78 -19.67
CA TRP A 247 30.24 -7.19 -20.73
C TRP A 247 29.12 -8.11 -21.21
N ASP A 248 29.35 -9.42 -21.23
CA ASP A 248 28.31 -10.40 -21.50
C ASP A 248 27.16 -10.34 -20.47
N ALA A 249 27.52 -10.21 -19.18
CA ALA A 249 26.52 -9.99 -18.13
C ALA A 249 25.67 -8.74 -18.38
N VAL A 250 26.31 -7.63 -18.79
CA VAL A 250 25.59 -6.38 -19.12
C VAL A 250 24.65 -6.57 -20.29
N LEU A 251 25.09 -7.23 -21.36
CA LEU A 251 24.28 -7.48 -22.55
C LEU A 251 23.06 -8.37 -22.21
N ARG A 252 23.26 -9.44 -21.42
CA ARG A 252 22.17 -10.31 -20.96
C ARG A 252 21.15 -9.54 -20.10
N ALA A 253 21.60 -8.78 -19.13
CA ALA A 253 20.74 -7.98 -18.26
C ALA A 253 19.94 -6.89 -19.01
N ARG A 254 20.41 -6.42 -20.16
CA ARG A 254 19.75 -5.43 -21.02
C ARG A 254 18.94 -6.05 -22.14
N ALA A 255 18.99 -7.37 -22.35
CA ALA A 255 18.25 -8.04 -23.41
C ALA A 255 16.74 -7.76 -23.27
N ALA A 256 16.11 -7.45 -24.40
CA ALA A 256 14.70 -7.04 -24.41
C ALA A 256 13.74 -8.21 -24.14
N ASP A 257 14.16 -9.41 -24.50
CA ASP A 257 13.41 -10.68 -24.45
C ASP A 257 13.55 -11.44 -23.15
N ARG A 258 14.40 -10.98 -22.22
CA ARG A 258 14.53 -11.63 -20.92
C ARG A 258 13.28 -11.47 -20.05
N PRO A 259 12.99 -12.42 -19.13
CA PRO A 259 11.90 -12.28 -18.19
C PRO A 259 12.09 -11.04 -17.30
N ARG A 260 11.00 -10.30 -17.11
CA ARG A 260 10.94 -9.09 -16.27
C ARG A 260 10.16 -9.37 -14.99
N ALA A 261 10.09 -8.37 -14.11
CA ALA A 261 9.43 -8.46 -12.81
C ALA A 261 8.03 -9.10 -12.86
N GLY A 262 7.19 -8.74 -13.86
CA GLY A 262 5.87 -9.33 -14.02
C GLY A 262 5.91 -10.84 -14.15
N ALA A 263 6.77 -11.38 -15.02
CA ALA A 263 6.91 -12.83 -15.22
C ALA A 263 7.39 -13.56 -13.95
N TYR A 264 8.33 -12.97 -13.21
CA TYR A 264 8.77 -13.52 -11.93
C TYR A 264 7.67 -13.52 -10.87
N LEU A 265 6.87 -12.46 -10.80
CA LEU A 265 5.75 -12.37 -9.85
C LEU A 265 4.62 -13.33 -10.22
N ASP A 266 4.35 -13.53 -11.52
CA ASP A 266 3.33 -14.47 -12.02
C ASP A 266 3.74 -15.94 -11.79
N ASP A 267 5.04 -16.25 -11.90
CA ASP A 267 5.58 -17.57 -11.56
C ASP A 267 5.63 -17.85 -10.05
N TYR A 268 5.85 -16.80 -9.28
CA TYR A 268 6.10 -16.93 -7.84
C TYR A 268 4.83 -17.01 -7.00
N PHE A 269 3.76 -16.26 -7.36
CA PHE A 269 2.56 -16.13 -6.57
C PHE A 269 1.38 -16.89 -7.18
N ASP A 270 0.64 -17.60 -6.33
CA ASP A 270 -0.65 -18.20 -6.68
C ASP A 270 -1.70 -17.11 -6.94
N GLU A 271 -1.64 -16.04 -6.14
CA GLU A 271 -2.50 -14.87 -6.21
C GLU A 271 -1.74 -13.65 -5.66
N ARG A 272 -2.00 -12.45 -6.21
CA ARG A 272 -1.43 -11.20 -5.69
C ARG A 272 -2.37 -10.01 -5.83
N LEU A 273 -2.29 -9.09 -4.86
CA LEU A 273 -3.02 -7.82 -4.87
C LEU A 273 -2.01 -6.67 -4.84
N PRO A 274 -2.10 -5.72 -5.78
CA PRO A 274 -1.19 -4.59 -5.84
C PRO A 274 -1.54 -3.52 -4.80
N LEU A 275 -0.49 -2.87 -4.27
CA LEU A 275 -0.55 -1.60 -3.57
C LEU A 275 0.03 -0.50 -4.45
N SER A 276 -0.68 0.62 -4.58
CA SER A 276 -0.30 1.72 -5.46
C SER A 276 0.01 3.00 -4.69
N GLY A 277 0.99 3.72 -5.22
CA GLY A 277 1.28 5.10 -4.83
C GLY A 277 1.93 5.31 -3.48
N ASP A 278 2.49 6.51 -3.37
CA ASP A 278 3.32 6.92 -2.23
C ASP A 278 2.57 7.67 -1.13
N ARG A 279 1.28 7.89 -1.27
CA ARG A 279 0.43 8.73 -0.39
C ARG A 279 0.85 10.22 -0.35
N CYS A 280 1.73 10.64 -1.24
CA CYS A 280 2.25 12.01 -1.33
C CYS A 280 1.98 12.66 -2.69
N GLY A 281 1.11 12.07 -3.48
CA GLY A 281 0.73 12.59 -4.81
C GLY A 281 1.49 11.97 -5.98
N GLY A 282 2.24 10.87 -5.76
CA GLY A 282 3.04 10.24 -6.80
C GLY A 282 2.83 8.74 -6.95
N THR A 283 3.01 8.29 -8.19
CA THR A 283 3.11 6.87 -8.58
C THR A 283 4.37 6.63 -9.38
N ASP A 284 4.83 5.40 -9.44
CA ASP A 284 5.92 4.96 -10.31
C ASP A 284 5.50 3.68 -11.05
N PRO A 285 5.21 3.74 -12.35
CA PRO A 285 4.86 2.57 -13.13
C PRO A 285 6.02 1.58 -13.31
N GLY A 286 7.24 2.02 -13.04
CA GLY A 286 8.45 1.20 -13.03
C GLY A 286 8.66 0.37 -11.76
N LEU A 287 7.70 0.41 -10.81
CA LEU A 287 7.77 -0.34 -9.58
C LEU A 287 6.43 -1.03 -9.27
N LEU A 288 6.44 -2.35 -9.13
CA LEU A 288 5.29 -3.14 -8.69
C LEU A 288 5.44 -3.46 -7.20
N CYS A 289 4.41 -3.14 -6.43
CA CYS A 289 4.36 -3.41 -4.99
C CYS A 289 3.04 -4.08 -4.61
N GLY A 290 3.03 -4.86 -3.53
CA GLY A 290 1.80 -5.45 -3.02
C GLY A 290 2.05 -6.61 -2.08
N PHE A 291 1.02 -7.43 -1.94
CA PHE A 291 1.04 -8.68 -1.19
C PHE A 291 0.51 -9.81 -2.09
N GLY A 292 1.01 -11.01 -1.90
CA GLY A 292 0.52 -12.19 -2.61
C GLY A 292 0.59 -13.44 -1.75
N LEU A 293 -0.12 -14.47 -2.18
CA LEU A 293 -0.06 -15.81 -1.61
C LEU A 293 0.93 -16.67 -2.39
N ARG A 294 1.78 -17.38 -1.69
CA ARG A 294 2.61 -18.46 -2.20
C ARG A 294 2.43 -19.67 -1.30
N GLU A 295 1.89 -20.75 -1.85
CA GLU A 295 1.65 -21.98 -1.10
C GLU A 295 0.88 -21.71 0.21
N GLY A 296 -0.15 -20.86 0.12
CA GLY A 296 -0.99 -20.46 1.26
C GLY A 296 -0.35 -19.48 2.26
N ARG A 297 0.86 -18.99 2.01
CA ARG A 297 1.56 -18.01 2.86
C ARG A 297 1.54 -16.62 2.23
N ALA A 298 1.23 -15.62 3.01
CA ALA A 298 1.37 -14.23 2.58
C ALA A 298 2.84 -13.84 2.46
N VAL A 299 3.19 -13.16 1.37
CA VAL A 299 4.50 -12.55 1.13
C VAL A 299 4.26 -11.16 0.54
N ALA A 300 4.90 -10.14 1.10
CA ALA A 300 4.92 -8.81 0.50
C ALA A 300 5.94 -8.76 -0.63
N TYR A 301 5.67 -8.00 -1.69
CA TYR A 301 6.61 -7.86 -2.79
C TYR A 301 6.86 -6.42 -3.18
N VAL A 302 8.10 -6.16 -3.61
CA VAL A 302 8.56 -4.90 -4.21
C VAL A 302 9.43 -5.26 -5.40
N ALA A 303 9.04 -4.88 -6.62
CA ALA A 303 9.70 -5.33 -7.82
C ALA A 303 9.96 -4.19 -8.81
N GLN A 304 11.22 -3.93 -9.13
CA GLN A 304 11.64 -2.98 -10.16
C GLN A 304 11.49 -3.61 -11.55
N CYS A 305 11.02 -2.82 -12.51
CA CYS A 305 10.59 -3.29 -13.84
C CYS A 305 11.58 -2.95 -14.98
N GLY A 306 12.84 -2.62 -14.68
CA GLY A 306 13.86 -2.32 -15.68
C GLY A 306 13.93 -0.85 -16.10
N THR A 307 13.26 0.03 -15.40
CA THR A 307 13.34 1.49 -15.61
C THR A 307 14.04 2.19 -14.45
N ALA A 308 14.47 3.43 -14.65
CA ALA A 308 15.00 4.26 -13.57
C ALA A 308 13.90 4.52 -12.53
N THR A 309 14.10 4.03 -11.30
CA THR A 309 13.09 4.12 -10.25
C THR A 309 12.93 5.57 -9.76
N ARG A 310 11.72 6.06 -9.78
CA ARG A 310 11.38 7.43 -9.36
C ARG A 310 11.19 7.55 -7.84
N PRO A 311 11.25 8.77 -7.27
CA PRO A 311 11.08 8.97 -5.83
C PRO A 311 9.79 8.38 -5.25
N ALA A 312 8.68 8.46 -5.99
CA ALA A 312 7.42 7.86 -5.59
C ALA A 312 7.51 6.33 -5.45
N GLY A 313 8.29 5.67 -6.32
CA GLY A 313 8.54 4.23 -6.23
C GLY A 313 9.25 3.87 -4.93
N TYR A 314 10.34 4.56 -4.56
CA TYR A 314 11.04 4.29 -3.29
C TYR A 314 10.17 4.51 -2.07
N ARG A 315 9.33 5.58 -2.04
CA ARG A 315 8.39 5.82 -0.94
C ARG A 315 7.32 4.73 -0.87
N THR A 316 6.81 4.26 -2.02
CA THR A 316 5.87 3.13 -2.08
C THR A 316 6.51 1.85 -1.55
N ALA A 317 7.75 1.54 -1.96
CA ALA A 317 8.52 0.41 -1.45
C ALA A 317 8.68 0.47 0.07
N ALA A 318 9.14 1.61 0.59
CA ALA A 318 9.31 1.80 2.03
C ALA A 318 8.00 1.62 2.82
N ARG A 319 6.87 2.10 2.28
CA ARG A 319 5.54 1.90 2.86
C ARG A 319 5.17 0.41 2.94
N VAL A 320 5.37 -0.34 1.87
CA VAL A 320 5.05 -1.77 1.82
C VAL A 320 5.94 -2.57 2.76
N ILE A 321 7.24 -2.31 2.79
CA ILE A 321 8.19 -3.00 3.67
C ILE A 321 7.84 -2.76 5.15
N ARG A 322 7.49 -1.52 5.54
CA ARG A 322 7.07 -1.21 6.90
C ARG A 322 5.75 -1.87 7.28
N LEU A 323 4.80 -1.92 6.34
CA LEU A 323 3.54 -2.62 6.56
C LEU A 323 3.78 -4.12 6.76
N ALA A 324 4.57 -4.74 5.91
CA ALA A 324 4.96 -6.14 6.01
C ALA A 324 5.66 -6.44 7.36
N GLY A 325 6.61 -5.58 7.76
CA GLY A 325 7.30 -5.69 9.06
C GLY A 325 6.33 -5.67 10.25
N ARG A 326 5.34 -4.77 10.23
CA ARG A 326 4.33 -4.68 11.29
C ARG A 326 3.40 -5.89 11.34
N LEU A 327 3.06 -6.46 10.17
CA LEU A 327 2.18 -7.62 10.08
C LEU A 327 2.89 -8.97 10.30
N GLY A 328 4.22 -8.98 10.41
CA GLY A 328 4.98 -10.23 10.49
C GLY A 328 5.03 -11.00 9.16
N VAL A 329 4.90 -10.32 8.02
CA VAL A 329 4.89 -10.91 6.68
C VAL A 329 6.27 -10.74 6.03
N PRO A 330 6.93 -11.83 5.51
CA PRO A 330 8.23 -11.72 4.86
C PRO A 330 8.13 -10.93 3.56
N VAL A 331 9.24 -10.33 3.14
CA VAL A 331 9.32 -9.50 1.93
C VAL A 331 10.18 -10.16 0.87
N LEU A 332 9.70 -10.15 -0.37
CA LEU A 332 10.46 -10.44 -1.58
C LEU A 332 10.75 -9.14 -2.32
N THR A 333 12.01 -8.85 -2.62
CA THR A 333 12.36 -7.75 -3.53
C THR A 333 12.97 -8.29 -4.82
N LEU A 334 12.51 -7.79 -5.97
CA LEU A 334 13.10 -8.07 -7.28
C LEU A 334 13.80 -6.80 -7.78
N VAL A 335 15.09 -6.92 -8.04
CA VAL A 335 15.91 -5.77 -8.47
C VAL A 335 16.15 -5.83 -9.97
N ASP A 336 15.67 -4.80 -10.65
CA ASP A 336 15.88 -4.56 -12.08
C ASP A 336 15.73 -3.07 -12.39
N THR A 337 16.83 -2.33 -12.31
CA THR A 337 16.88 -0.91 -12.60
C THR A 337 18.24 -0.47 -13.06
N PRO A 338 18.39 0.42 -14.05
CA PRO A 338 19.67 1.06 -14.38
C PRO A 338 20.14 2.00 -13.26
N GLY A 339 19.29 2.30 -12.28
CA GLY A 339 19.53 3.17 -11.13
C GLY A 339 18.32 4.01 -10.77
N ALA A 340 18.49 4.92 -9.83
CA ALA A 340 17.46 5.90 -9.50
C ALA A 340 17.33 6.95 -10.61
N ALA A 341 16.11 7.45 -10.83
CA ALA A 341 15.89 8.60 -11.69
C ALA A 341 16.64 9.82 -11.11
N ASN A 342 17.39 10.50 -11.96
CA ASN A 342 18.26 11.60 -11.60
C ASN A 342 18.02 12.87 -12.46
N ASP A 343 16.86 12.92 -13.11
CA ASP A 343 16.42 14.10 -13.83
C ASP A 343 15.93 15.21 -12.86
N ALA A 344 15.76 16.43 -13.38
CA ALA A 344 15.35 17.58 -12.58
C ALA A 344 13.97 17.40 -11.90
N GLU A 345 13.07 16.59 -12.47
CA GLU A 345 11.78 16.27 -11.88
C GLU A 345 11.97 15.34 -10.66
N ALA A 346 12.78 14.30 -10.79
CA ALA A 346 13.09 13.39 -9.69
C ALA A 346 13.77 14.14 -8.54
N GLU A 347 14.72 15.03 -8.83
CA GLU A 347 15.37 15.84 -7.80
C GLU A 347 14.38 16.75 -7.06
N ARG A 348 13.46 17.44 -7.79
CA ARG A 348 12.40 18.24 -7.18
C ARG A 348 11.40 17.41 -6.37
N ALA A 349 11.18 16.16 -6.77
CA ALA A 349 10.34 15.21 -6.05
C ALA A 349 11.05 14.54 -4.84
N GLY A 350 12.28 14.95 -4.52
CA GLY A 350 13.03 14.52 -3.34
C GLY A 350 13.67 13.13 -3.49
N ALA A 351 14.39 12.89 -4.59
CA ALA A 351 15.06 11.62 -4.87
C ALA A 351 15.95 11.14 -3.72
N GLY A 352 16.83 11.99 -3.20
CA GLY A 352 17.72 11.63 -2.10
C GLY A 352 16.99 11.17 -0.85
N ALA A 353 15.93 11.90 -0.43
CA ALA A 353 15.14 11.56 0.75
C ALA A 353 14.37 10.24 0.56
N ALA A 354 13.80 10.03 -0.64
CA ALA A 354 13.05 8.81 -0.95
C ALA A 354 13.96 7.56 -0.96
N ILE A 355 15.17 7.67 -1.50
CA ILE A 355 16.17 6.60 -1.49
C ILE A 355 16.63 6.31 -0.06
N ALA A 356 16.92 7.34 0.73
CA ALA A 356 17.30 7.18 2.14
C ALA A 356 16.20 6.48 2.96
N ASP A 357 14.93 6.81 2.69
CA ASP A 357 13.78 6.18 3.33
C ASP A 357 13.62 4.69 2.97
N ALA A 358 13.91 4.32 1.71
CA ALA A 358 13.93 2.92 1.28
C ALA A 358 15.06 2.13 1.96
N PHE A 359 16.28 2.67 2.02
CA PHE A 359 17.39 2.09 2.79
C PHE A 359 17.01 1.88 4.25
N ALA A 360 16.42 2.89 4.89
CA ALA A 360 15.99 2.80 6.28
C ALA A 360 14.90 1.72 6.48
N ALA A 361 13.96 1.60 5.53
CA ALA A 361 12.91 0.58 5.59
C ALA A 361 13.49 -0.84 5.49
N ILE A 362 14.45 -1.09 4.60
CA ILE A 362 15.16 -2.38 4.50
C ILE A 362 15.97 -2.65 5.78
N ALA A 363 16.73 -1.66 6.26
CA ALA A 363 17.59 -1.83 7.44
C ALA A 363 16.79 -2.07 8.73
N ALA A 364 15.61 -1.47 8.84
CA ALA A 364 14.72 -1.60 10.01
C ALA A 364 13.62 -2.64 9.83
N ALA A 365 13.62 -3.42 8.76
CA ALA A 365 12.61 -4.43 8.52
C ALA A 365 12.63 -5.47 9.65
N GLY A 366 11.53 -5.54 10.42
CA GLY A 366 11.37 -6.52 11.51
C GLY A 366 11.11 -7.96 11.03
N VAL A 367 11.16 -8.18 9.71
CA VAL A 367 10.90 -9.46 9.03
C VAL A 367 12.00 -9.75 8.03
N PRO A 368 12.21 -11.03 7.65
CA PRO A 368 13.18 -11.38 6.63
C PRO A 368 12.84 -10.74 5.27
N VAL A 369 13.84 -10.13 4.64
CA VAL A 369 13.78 -9.64 3.26
C VAL A 369 14.64 -10.56 2.40
N THR A 370 14.07 -11.12 1.34
CA THR A 370 14.79 -11.91 0.32
C THR A 370 14.85 -11.10 -0.97
N THR A 371 16.04 -10.90 -1.52
CA THR A 371 16.24 -10.14 -2.76
C THR A 371 16.71 -11.06 -3.87
N LEU A 372 16.12 -10.91 -5.06
CA LEU A 372 16.65 -11.49 -6.30
C LEU A 372 16.93 -10.38 -7.31
N VAL A 373 18.18 -10.28 -7.76
CA VAL A 373 18.55 -9.40 -8.88
C VAL A 373 18.24 -10.15 -10.17
N ILE A 374 17.28 -9.62 -10.94
CA ILE A 374 16.75 -10.27 -12.15
C ILE A 374 17.17 -9.61 -13.45
N GLY A 375 17.97 -8.54 -13.36
CA GLY A 375 18.42 -7.74 -14.50
C GLY A 375 19.50 -6.77 -14.13
N GLU A 376 19.32 -5.48 -14.42
CA GLU A 376 20.29 -4.45 -14.06
C GLU A 376 20.21 -4.10 -12.56
N GLY A 377 21.31 -4.30 -11.83
CA GLY A 377 21.52 -3.79 -10.46
C GLY A 377 22.30 -2.47 -10.50
N GLY A 378 21.62 -1.38 -10.86
CA GLY A 378 22.27 -0.07 -11.07
C GLY A 378 22.46 0.73 -9.78
N SER A 379 23.69 0.72 -9.25
CA SER A 379 24.14 1.68 -8.22
C SER A 379 23.30 1.66 -6.92
N GLY A 380 23.31 2.79 -6.19
CA GLY A 380 22.54 2.97 -4.95
C GLY A 380 21.03 2.83 -5.13
N GLY A 381 20.51 3.10 -6.33
CA GLY A 381 19.09 2.94 -6.63
C GLY A 381 18.60 1.50 -6.59
N ALA A 382 19.42 0.57 -7.06
CA ALA A 382 19.19 -0.87 -6.93
C ALA A 382 19.46 -1.35 -5.49
N LEU A 383 20.57 -0.86 -4.89
CA LEU A 383 20.99 -1.27 -3.56
C LEU A 383 20.01 -0.90 -2.46
N ALA A 384 19.24 0.18 -2.63
CA ALA A 384 18.23 0.62 -1.67
C ALA A 384 17.09 -0.40 -1.44
N LEU A 385 16.94 -1.37 -2.35
CA LEU A 385 15.95 -2.45 -2.23
C LEU A 385 16.59 -3.84 -2.03
N ALA A 386 17.92 -3.92 -1.95
CA ALA A 386 18.65 -5.18 -1.75
C ALA A 386 18.85 -5.48 -0.27
N ALA A 387 18.54 -6.69 0.15
CA ALA A 387 18.78 -7.17 1.51
C ALA A 387 20.28 -7.42 1.73
N PRO A 388 20.88 -6.92 2.81
CA PRO A 388 22.33 -7.04 3.02
C PRO A 388 22.87 -8.47 3.10
N ASP A 389 22.05 -9.40 3.61
CA ASP A 389 22.46 -10.78 3.91
C ASP A 389 21.75 -11.87 3.07
N ARG A 390 20.75 -11.48 2.25
CA ARG A 390 19.89 -12.39 1.49
C ARG A 390 19.67 -11.93 0.06
N THR A 391 20.68 -11.35 -0.55
CA THR A 391 20.66 -10.98 -1.97
C THR A 391 21.15 -12.17 -2.80
N HIS A 392 20.36 -12.53 -3.79
CA HIS A 392 20.61 -13.56 -4.80
C HIS A 392 20.61 -12.93 -6.18
N VAL A 393 21.21 -13.56 -7.16
CA VAL A 393 21.35 -13.03 -8.53
C VAL A 393 20.98 -14.10 -9.55
N THR A 394 20.43 -13.71 -10.69
CA THR A 394 20.18 -14.63 -11.82
C THR A 394 21.37 -14.65 -12.77
N PRO A 395 21.53 -15.69 -13.64
CA PRO A 395 22.58 -15.72 -14.64
C PRO A 395 22.55 -14.57 -15.64
N ASP A 396 21.38 -14.00 -15.90
CA ASP A 396 21.15 -12.86 -16.80
C ASP A 396 21.01 -11.51 -16.07
N SER A 397 21.69 -11.39 -14.95
CA SER A 397 21.76 -10.14 -14.17
C SER A 397 23.20 -9.65 -13.99
N TYR A 398 23.33 -8.41 -13.55
CA TYR A 398 24.57 -7.88 -12.99
C TYR A 398 24.27 -6.89 -11.86
N PHE A 399 25.27 -6.62 -11.02
CA PHE A 399 25.18 -5.56 -10.02
C PHE A 399 26.46 -4.71 -10.03
N SER A 400 26.33 -3.39 -10.12
CA SER A 400 27.48 -2.51 -10.25
C SER A 400 27.28 -1.19 -9.53
N VAL A 401 28.39 -0.61 -9.07
CA VAL A 401 28.44 0.74 -8.49
C VAL A 401 27.90 1.81 -9.45
N ILE A 402 28.09 1.63 -10.76
CA ILE A 402 27.60 2.48 -11.84
C ILE A 402 27.63 1.69 -13.17
N ALA A 403 26.91 2.14 -14.18
CA ALA A 403 26.98 1.55 -15.52
C ALA A 403 28.43 1.58 -16.06
N PRO A 404 28.92 0.49 -16.69
CA PRO A 404 30.32 0.42 -17.15
C PRO A 404 30.74 1.54 -18.09
N GLU A 405 29.82 2.05 -18.91
CA GLU A 405 30.06 3.20 -19.81
C GLU A 405 30.36 4.47 -19.01
N LEU A 406 29.57 4.70 -17.95
CA LEU A 406 29.77 5.87 -17.08
C LEU A 406 31.03 5.70 -16.22
N ALA A 407 31.33 4.48 -15.77
CA ALA A 407 32.59 4.19 -15.09
C ALA A 407 33.80 4.48 -15.98
N ALA A 408 33.79 4.04 -17.24
CA ALA A 408 34.83 4.34 -18.20
C ALA A 408 34.98 5.84 -18.42
N ALA A 409 33.87 6.58 -18.55
CA ALA A 409 33.91 8.04 -18.70
C ALA A 409 34.49 8.75 -17.47
N ILE A 410 34.09 8.37 -16.25
CA ILE A 410 34.62 8.91 -14.98
C ILE A 410 36.15 8.64 -14.88
N LEU A 411 36.58 7.46 -15.27
CA LEU A 411 37.98 7.05 -15.28
C LEU A 411 38.78 7.65 -16.46
N LYS A 412 38.14 8.47 -17.30
CA LYS A 412 38.74 9.09 -18.50
C LYS A 412 39.27 8.05 -19.48
N ARG A 413 38.62 6.93 -19.62
CA ARG A 413 38.91 5.86 -20.58
C ARG A 413 38.20 6.11 -21.90
N SER A 414 38.77 5.62 -22.97
CA SER A 414 38.10 5.64 -24.30
C SER A 414 36.97 4.62 -24.38
N SER A 415 36.07 4.80 -25.33
CA SER A 415 34.87 3.96 -25.51
C SER A 415 35.18 2.49 -25.79
N ASP A 416 36.29 2.17 -26.41
CA ASP A 416 36.77 0.80 -26.64
C ASP A 416 37.17 0.08 -25.33
N GLN A 417 37.46 0.82 -24.28
CA GLN A 417 37.81 0.28 -22.96
C GLN A 417 36.58 -0.05 -22.04
N VAL A 418 35.38 0.22 -22.48
CA VAL A 418 34.16 -0.05 -21.70
C VAL A 418 34.04 -1.54 -21.32
N ARG A 419 34.32 -2.45 -22.28
CA ARG A 419 34.29 -3.90 -22.02
C ARG A 419 35.34 -4.34 -20.98
N ALA A 420 36.55 -3.80 -21.08
CA ALA A 420 37.60 -4.05 -20.09
C ALA A 420 37.23 -3.48 -18.71
N THR A 421 36.58 -2.30 -18.69
CA THR A 421 36.06 -1.69 -17.47
C THR A 421 34.98 -2.57 -16.82
N ALA A 422 34.05 -3.12 -17.58
CA ALA A 422 33.05 -4.04 -17.06
C ALA A 422 33.66 -5.28 -16.41
N GLY A 423 34.73 -5.85 -17.02
CA GLY A 423 35.49 -6.96 -16.44
C GLY A 423 36.18 -6.58 -15.13
N GLN A 424 36.79 -5.38 -15.07
CA GLN A 424 37.50 -4.90 -13.86
C GLN A 424 36.54 -4.59 -12.70
N LEU A 425 35.31 -4.21 -12.99
CA LEU A 425 34.26 -3.95 -11.98
C LEU A 425 33.75 -5.23 -11.33
N ARG A 426 34.10 -6.44 -11.85
CA ARG A 426 33.69 -7.74 -11.29
C ARG A 426 32.19 -7.79 -11.02
N LEU A 427 31.37 -7.48 -12.02
CA LEU A 427 29.93 -7.29 -11.89
C LEU A 427 29.11 -8.53 -12.30
N ARG A 428 29.76 -9.63 -12.74
CA ARG A 428 29.07 -10.89 -13.10
C ARG A 428 28.43 -11.54 -11.87
N PRO A 429 27.36 -12.32 -12.04
CA PRO A 429 26.70 -13.06 -10.94
C PRO A 429 27.69 -13.84 -10.07
N GLN A 430 28.62 -14.61 -10.69
CA GLN A 430 29.64 -15.37 -9.98
C GLN A 430 30.64 -14.47 -9.24
N ASP A 431 31.03 -13.33 -9.82
CA ASP A 431 31.92 -12.37 -9.16
C ASP A 431 31.28 -11.79 -7.90
N LEU A 432 29.97 -11.50 -7.95
CA LEU A 432 29.22 -10.95 -6.81
C LEU A 432 29.14 -11.96 -5.66
N VAL A 433 29.04 -13.23 -5.96
CA VAL A 433 29.08 -14.31 -4.96
C VAL A 433 30.50 -14.40 -4.36
N ASP A 434 31.54 -14.42 -5.18
CA ASP A 434 32.96 -14.43 -4.72
C ASP A 434 33.31 -13.24 -3.83
N LEU A 435 32.73 -12.08 -4.12
CA LEU A 435 32.92 -10.83 -3.34
C LEU A 435 32.06 -10.79 -2.08
N GLY A 436 31.15 -11.76 -1.85
CA GLY A 436 30.22 -11.76 -0.74
C GLY A 436 29.10 -10.70 -0.84
N VAL A 437 28.91 -10.10 -2.02
CA VAL A 437 27.79 -9.15 -2.29
C VAL A 437 26.49 -9.91 -2.49
N ALA A 438 26.54 -11.04 -3.20
CA ALA A 438 25.41 -11.95 -3.35
C ALA A 438 25.67 -13.24 -2.59
N ARG A 439 24.62 -13.85 -2.07
CA ARG A 439 24.68 -15.11 -1.34
C ARG A 439 24.84 -16.33 -2.27
N SER A 440 24.13 -16.31 -3.40
CA SER A 440 24.21 -17.36 -4.42
C SER A 440 23.66 -16.87 -5.76
N VAL A 441 23.96 -17.63 -6.81
CA VAL A 441 23.20 -17.56 -8.06
C VAL A 441 21.93 -18.39 -7.88
N ALA A 442 20.79 -17.87 -8.33
CA ALA A 442 19.50 -18.56 -8.28
C ALA A 442 19.50 -19.77 -9.24
N GLU A 443 18.93 -20.88 -8.79
CA GLU A 443 18.79 -22.07 -9.62
C GLU A 443 17.81 -21.82 -10.78
N PRO A 444 18.07 -22.39 -11.96
CA PRO A 444 17.13 -22.33 -13.06
C PRO A 444 15.82 -23.05 -12.71
N ARG A 445 14.72 -22.59 -13.31
CA ARG A 445 13.44 -23.29 -13.20
C ARG A 445 13.59 -24.75 -13.68
N ALA A 446 13.07 -25.70 -12.89
CA ALA A 446 13.07 -27.11 -13.28
C ALA A 446 12.17 -27.32 -14.51
N ASP A 447 12.64 -28.12 -15.49
CA ASP A 447 11.85 -28.48 -16.66
C ASP A 447 10.64 -29.33 -16.20
N GLY A 448 9.44 -28.87 -16.45
CA GLY A 448 8.20 -29.61 -16.18
C GLY A 448 7.22 -29.02 -15.17
N GLN A 449 7.48 -27.86 -14.59
CA GLN A 449 6.51 -27.14 -13.78
C GLN A 449 6.02 -25.89 -14.54
N GLY A 450 4.95 -26.04 -15.30
CA GLY A 450 4.21 -24.89 -15.79
C GLY A 450 3.73 -24.98 -17.24
N ALA A 451 2.47 -25.12 -17.39
CA ALA A 451 1.62 -24.44 -18.38
C ALA A 451 0.31 -24.12 -17.69
#